data_001afc1be04c4bd121c41fcbdf25b9ba
#
_entry.id   001afc1be04c4bd121c41fcbdf25b9ba
#
_cell.length_a   1.000
_cell.length_b   1.000
_cell.length_c   1.000
_cell.angle_alpha   90.00
_cell.angle_beta   90.00
_cell.angle_gamma   90.00
#
_symmetry.space_group_name_H-M   'P 1'
#
loop_
_entity.id
_entity.type
_entity.pdbx_description
1 polymer ?
#
loop_
_entity_poly.entity_id
_entity_poly.type
_entity_poly.pdbx_seq_one_letter_code
_entity_poly.pdbx_strand_id
1 'polypeptide(L)'
;MGKKKKTEETAQPKKTSRSDVKERKELNKDTEFTCVKTSFNSLVENNYLSGGIQEIVLNINKICFLSYQLLNYHFTRLIEENKPLPEITQSLFYQACATVSVMKERKEKIDETDELYISFSHYKEHVGELPFRDRMGNLINNLNRQQLTMTENHLKLNFYKRFHKYLEIKTGETRKGVIYKWLKDIYAIEYSGKNFFILSMRQWLKYPPSEVNIKMHSSHFVKIYHKILKTFEKYPYSKHIRTFNLLPTKNSFTLSTIEICSSCLKDIIGYFTKTQVPDDFKENKLVYWYEFFKIEKYETKTRKFANTIYTDGKIAVIRLRKPKFEAPKPKDVKKTQYEQYVGIDPGVRSLQTSCNNEGRVLETTTPSYRNDCKMKYACRKREMWYKKWEHYEMWRNIPSFKTTNLQKMRDYFEYVYPNLNTIFQFHLYKNFRGLSFRSYCRGKATMDKLCKSIVDDKKTLVGFGDFSQQHGLVKKHPIAPIQKFKHELRRYCDVVIIDEYNTSKTCNKCFQPIELYKNKIIRKKRDGTHSKARMSIINSVIRCKLNECKLCCMDRDINASKNILFLLQLQKEGKKRPECFNPKNMNDCDTPLWEDKYVVA
;
A
#
# COMPACT_ATOMS: atom_id res chain seq x y z
N MET A 1 -65.89 6.12 -16.50
CA MET A 1 -65.22 6.54 -15.24
C MET A 1 -63.79 6.09 -15.26
N GLY A 2 -62.86 7.02 -15.42
CA GLY A 2 -61.47 6.76 -15.69
C GLY A 2 -60.64 6.41 -14.46
N LYS A 3 -59.87 5.35 -14.56
CA LYS A 3 -58.78 5.03 -13.58
C LYS A 3 -57.53 5.84 -13.89
N LYS A 4 -57.15 6.76 -12.99
CA LYS A 4 -55.89 7.49 -13.03
C LYS A 4 -54.72 6.53 -12.80
N LYS A 5 -53.83 6.42 -13.77
CA LYS A 5 -52.52 5.82 -13.59
C LYS A 5 -51.68 6.74 -12.70
N LYS A 6 -51.17 6.25 -11.57
CA LYS A 6 -50.08 6.86 -10.79
C LYS A 6 -48.78 6.55 -11.49
N THR A 7 -48.13 7.58 -11.98
CA THR A 7 -46.73 7.56 -12.42
C THR A 7 -45.84 7.42 -11.18
N GLU A 8 -45.07 6.36 -11.09
CA GLU A 8 -44.00 6.21 -10.11
C GLU A 8 -42.83 7.13 -10.52
N GLU A 9 -42.65 8.20 -9.77
CA GLU A 9 -41.43 9.00 -9.84
C GLU A 9 -40.26 8.21 -9.28
N THR A 10 -39.31 7.88 -10.12
CA THR A 10 -38.01 7.33 -9.72
C THR A 10 -37.25 8.38 -8.94
N ALA A 11 -37.13 8.19 -7.63
CA ALA A 11 -36.38 9.08 -6.74
C ALA A 11 -34.89 9.09 -7.11
N GLN A 12 -34.43 10.17 -7.71
CA GLN A 12 -33.02 10.44 -7.92
C GLN A 12 -32.28 10.55 -6.56
N PRO A 13 -31.03 10.07 -6.44
CA PRO A 13 -30.27 10.18 -5.20
C PRO A 13 -30.06 11.65 -4.85
N LYS A 14 -30.55 12.09 -3.68
CA LYS A 14 -30.37 13.48 -3.19
C LYS A 14 -28.90 13.83 -3.15
N LYS A 15 -28.49 14.81 -3.96
CA LYS A 15 -27.15 15.42 -3.93
C LYS A 15 -26.89 15.96 -2.53
N THR A 16 -25.73 15.63 -1.94
CA THR A 16 -25.23 16.27 -0.69
C THR A 16 -25.31 17.78 -0.84
N SER A 17 -25.85 18.47 0.15
CA SER A 17 -26.05 19.91 0.07
C SER A 17 -24.70 20.64 -0.09
N ARG A 18 -24.69 21.77 -0.79
CA ARG A 18 -23.47 22.60 -0.94
C ARG A 18 -22.92 23.05 0.42
N SER A 19 -23.76 23.22 1.43
CA SER A 19 -23.38 23.53 2.81
C SER A 19 -22.55 22.40 3.46
N ASP A 20 -23.00 21.13 3.36
CA ASP A 20 -22.29 19.98 3.95
C ASP A 20 -20.89 19.78 3.36
N VAL A 21 -20.73 20.11 2.06
CA VAL A 21 -19.43 20.01 1.38
C VAL A 21 -18.50 21.14 1.83
N LYS A 22 -19.05 22.33 2.08
CA LYS A 22 -18.29 23.51 2.50
C LYS A 22 -17.79 23.34 3.95
N GLU A 23 -18.69 22.94 4.83
CA GLU A 23 -18.38 22.64 6.24
C GLU A 23 -17.32 21.52 6.40
N ARG A 24 -17.42 20.44 5.60
CA ARG A 24 -16.39 19.38 5.55
C ARG A 24 -15.05 19.90 5.04
N LYS A 25 -15.03 20.83 4.07
CA LYS A 25 -13.79 21.42 3.56
C LYS A 25 -13.11 22.30 4.61
N GLU A 26 -13.87 23.10 5.34
CA GLU A 26 -13.35 23.94 6.44
C GLU A 26 -12.81 23.08 7.57
N LEU A 27 -13.56 22.08 8.02
CA LEU A 27 -13.11 21.16 9.07
C LEU A 27 -11.83 20.39 8.69
N ASN A 28 -11.60 20.13 7.40
CA ASN A 28 -10.40 19.46 6.91
C ASN A 28 -9.16 20.38 6.79
N LYS A 29 -9.32 21.71 6.88
CA LYS A 29 -8.18 22.64 6.88
C LYS A 29 -7.38 22.52 8.18
N ASP A 30 -8.07 22.44 9.32
CA ASP A 30 -7.47 22.55 10.64
C ASP A 30 -7.29 21.21 11.35
N THR A 31 -7.82 20.13 10.77
CA THR A 31 -7.78 18.81 11.38
C THR A 31 -7.28 17.74 10.43
N GLU A 32 -6.67 16.72 11.01
CA GLU A 32 -6.24 15.51 10.31
C GLU A 32 -6.82 14.25 10.96
N PHE A 33 -6.82 13.14 10.21
CA PHE A 33 -7.25 11.87 10.74
C PHE A 33 -6.12 11.10 11.42
N THR A 34 -6.45 10.49 12.55
CA THR A 34 -5.61 9.49 13.21
C THR A 34 -6.44 8.24 13.48
N CYS A 35 -5.79 7.12 13.77
CA CYS A 35 -6.47 5.85 14.01
C CYS A 35 -5.96 5.19 15.28
N VAL A 36 -6.90 4.65 16.06
CA VAL A 36 -6.61 3.76 17.19
C VAL A 36 -6.99 2.34 16.79
N LYS A 37 -6.06 1.42 16.94
CA LYS A 37 -6.28 0.00 16.67
C LYS A 37 -6.43 -0.76 17.96
N THR A 38 -7.52 -1.52 18.09
CA THR A 38 -7.89 -2.25 19.31
C THR A 38 -8.45 -3.65 19.00
N SER A 39 -8.67 -4.46 20.01
CA SER A 39 -9.46 -5.69 19.88
C SER A 39 -10.92 -5.34 19.60
N PHE A 40 -11.55 -6.05 18.68
CA PHE A 40 -12.96 -5.81 18.37
C PHE A 40 -13.87 -6.10 19.59
N ASN A 41 -13.59 -7.18 20.32
CA ASN A 41 -14.35 -7.52 21.52
C ASN A 41 -14.27 -6.46 22.64
N SER A 42 -13.22 -5.63 22.65
CA SER A 42 -13.13 -4.53 23.63
C SER A 42 -13.91 -3.28 23.20
N LEU A 43 -14.39 -3.27 21.97
CA LEU A 43 -15.14 -2.16 21.39
C LEU A 43 -16.65 -2.40 21.44
N VAL A 44 -17.10 -3.65 21.37
CA VAL A 44 -18.52 -4.02 21.42
C VAL A 44 -18.95 -4.40 22.83
N GLU A 45 -20.24 -4.29 23.10
CA GLU A 45 -20.78 -4.51 24.43
C GLU A 45 -20.95 -5.98 24.77
N ASN A 46 -21.43 -6.78 23.83
CA ASN A 46 -21.75 -8.17 24.06
C ASN A 46 -21.28 -9.11 22.94
N ASN A 47 -21.26 -10.41 23.26
CA ASN A 47 -20.81 -11.45 22.34
C ASN A 47 -21.78 -11.66 21.15
N TYR A 48 -23.07 -11.39 21.32
CA TYR A 48 -24.08 -11.51 20.26
C TYR A 48 -23.77 -10.51 19.13
N LEU A 49 -23.55 -9.24 19.48
CA LEU A 49 -23.17 -8.19 18.52
C LEU A 49 -21.83 -8.53 17.84
N SER A 50 -20.86 -9.02 18.62
CA SER A 50 -19.56 -9.44 18.07
C SER A 50 -19.70 -10.58 17.06
N GLY A 51 -20.54 -11.58 17.35
CA GLY A 51 -20.79 -12.73 16.47
C GLY A 51 -21.45 -12.32 15.16
N GLY A 52 -22.52 -11.53 15.22
CA GLY A 52 -23.24 -11.08 14.03
C GLY A 52 -22.38 -10.18 13.13
N ILE A 53 -21.57 -9.29 13.71
CA ILE A 53 -20.63 -8.48 12.89
C ILE A 53 -19.55 -9.36 12.26
N GLN A 54 -19.06 -10.42 12.93
CA GLN A 54 -18.15 -11.38 12.33
C GLN A 54 -18.77 -12.11 11.14
N GLU A 55 -20.04 -12.46 11.22
CA GLU A 55 -20.80 -13.07 10.13
C GLU A 55 -20.95 -12.12 8.94
N ILE A 56 -21.32 -10.86 9.18
CA ILE A 56 -21.35 -9.79 8.15
C ILE A 56 -19.98 -9.65 7.48
N VAL A 57 -18.91 -9.58 8.27
CA VAL A 57 -17.54 -9.50 7.76
C VAL A 57 -17.19 -10.69 6.87
N LEU A 58 -17.58 -11.90 7.27
CA LEU A 58 -17.34 -13.11 6.50
C LEU A 58 -18.10 -13.06 5.16
N ASN A 59 -19.38 -12.72 5.17
CA ASN A 59 -20.20 -12.62 3.95
C ASN A 59 -19.65 -11.57 2.98
N ILE A 60 -19.38 -10.37 3.44
CA ILE A 60 -18.80 -9.30 2.60
C ILE A 60 -17.44 -9.73 2.02
N ASN A 61 -16.62 -10.46 2.78
CA ASN A 61 -15.35 -10.97 2.27
C ASN A 61 -15.52 -12.09 1.22
N LYS A 62 -16.53 -12.97 1.38
CA LYS A 62 -16.88 -13.97 0.36
C LYS A 62 -17.38 -13.29 -0.91
N ILE A 63 -18.32 -12.35 -0.81
CA ILE A 63 -18.81 -11.55 -1.95
C ILE A 63 -17.63 -10.87 -2.68
N CYS A 64 -16.74 -10.21 -1.94
CA CYS A 64 -15.56 -9.57 -2.50
C CYS A 64 -14.61 -10.54 -3.21
N PHE A 65 -14.43 -11.73 -2.66
CA PHE A 65 -13.60 -12.76 -3.27
C PHE A 65 -14.21 -13.25 -4.57
N LEU A 66 -15.48 -13.67 -4.54
CA LEU A 66 -16.19 -14.23 -5.69
C LEU A 66 -16.34 -13.18 -6.81
N SER A 67 -16.70 -11.93 -6.48
CA SER A 67 -16.88 -10.87 -7.49
C SER A 67 -15.58 -10.52 -8.23
N TYR A 68 -14.44 -10.49 -7.54
CA TYR A 68 -13.15 -10.31 -8.22
C TYR A 68 -12.78 -11.50 -9.11
N GLN A 69 -13.10 -12.73 -8.71
CA GLN A 69 -12.86 -13.91 -9.52
C GLN A 69 -13.76 -13.89 -10.77
N LEU A 70 -15.04 -13.58 -10.58
CA LEU A 70 -15.99 -13.43 -11.69
C LEU A 70 -15.49 -12.40 -12.71
N LEU A 71 -15.13 -11.19 -12.26
CA LEU A 71 -14.66 -10.15 -13.18
C LEU A 71 -13.37 -10.53 -13.91
N ASN A 72 -12.40 -11.17 -13.25
CA ASN A 72 -11.20 -11.65 -13.92
C ASN A 72 -11.53 -12.68 -15.01
N TYR A 73 -12.43 -13.63 -14.73
CA TYR A 73 -12.87 -14.63 -15.70
C TYR A 73 -13.66 -13.97 -16.85
N HIS A 74 -14.60 -13.10 -16.52
CA HIS A 74 -15.43 -12.37 -17.47
C HIS A 74 -14.60 -11.54 -18.47
N PHE A 75 -13.68 -10.72 -17.97
CA PHE A 75 -12.79 -9.94 -18.85
C PHE A 75 -11.91 -10.85 -19.71
N THR A 76 -11.38 -11.95 -19.17
CA THR A 76 -10.58 -12.90 -19.93
C THR A 76 -11.42 -13.55 -21.04
N ARG A 77 -12.67 -13.99 -20.74
CA ARG A 77 -13.59 -14.58 -21.69
C ARG A 77 -13.93 -13.61 -22.81
N LEU A 78 -14.35 -12.39 -22.49
CA LEU A 78 -14.69 -11.39 -23.50
C LEU A 78 -13.51 -11.06 -24.42
N ILE A 79 -12.29 -10.99 -23.90
CA ILE A 79 -11.09 -10.76 -24.72
C ILE A 79 -10.82 -11.93 -25.66
N GLU A 80 -10.91 -13.17 -25.18
CA GLU A 80 -10.68 -14.37 -26.02
C GLU A 80 -11.79 -14.56 -27.05
N GLU A 81 -13.03 -14.15 -26.74
CA GLU A 81 -14.18 -14.16 -27.67
C GLU A 81 -14.23 -12.92 -28.59
N ASN A 82 -13.27 -12.00 -28.50
CA ASN A 82 -13.26 -10.71 -29.22
C ASN A 82 -14.51 -9.84 -29.02
N LYS A 83 -15.17 -9.97 -27.87
CA LYS A 83 -16.32 -9.16 -27.50
C LYS A 83 -15.90 -7.79 -26.91
N PRO A 84 -16.78 -6.77 -26.96
CA PRO A 84 -16.52 -5.48 -26.31
C PRO A 84 -16.39 -5.64 -24.80
N LEU A 85 -15.44 -4.89 -24.22
CA LEU A 85 -15.25 -4.90 -22.76
C LEU A 85 -16.14 -3.85 -22.10
N PRO A 86 -16.79 -4.17 -20.97
CA PRO A 86 -17.53 -3.17 -20.19
C PRO A 86 -16.58 -2.13 -19.59
N GLU A 87 -17.08 -0.94 -19.32
CA GLU A 87 -16.36 0.08 -18.58
C GLU A 87 -16.19 -0.34 -17.11
N ILE A 88 -15.01 -0.07 -16.55
CA ILE A 88 -14.72 -0.39 -15.14
C ILE A 88 -15.28 0.74 -14.26
N THR A 89 -16.51 0.56 -13.81
CA THR A 89 -17.27 1.49 -13.00
C THR A 89 -17.68 0.87 -11.66
N GLN A 90 -18.16 1.68 -10.74
CA GLN A 90 -18.73 1.19 -9.49
C GLN A 90 -19.97 0.30 -9.75
N SER A 91 -20.75 0.62 -10.79
CA SER A 91 -21.92 -0.17 -11.22
C SER A 91 -21.54 -1.60 -11.63
N LEU A 92 -20.44 -1.76 -12.40
CA LEU A 92 -19.94 -3.09 -12.78
C LEU A 92 -19.58 -3.94 -11.56
N PHE A 93 -18.93 -3.35 -10.55
CA PHE A 93 -18.64 -4.06 -9.30
C PHE A 93 -19.91 -4.40 -8.53
N TYR A 94 -20.92 -3.52 -8.54
CA TYR A 94 -22.21 -3.79 -7.92
C TYR A 94 -22.89 -4.99 -8.60
N GLN A 95 -22.97 -5.01 -9.92
CA GLN A 95 -23.51 -6.13 -10.69
C GLN A 95 -22.76 -7.43 -10.39
N ALA A 96 -21.43 -7.40 -10.39
CA ALA A 96 -20.63 -8.58 -10.04
C ALA A 96 -20.90 -9.08 -8.61
N CYS A 97 -21.06 -8.19 -7.63
CA CYS A 97 -21.43 -8.57 -6.27
C CYS A 97 -22.84 -9.15 -6.20
N ALA A 98 -23.79 -8.60 -6.96
CA ALA A 98 -25.16 -9.12 -7.05
C ALA A 98 -25.20 -10.52 -7.68
N THR A 99 -24.46 -10.74 -8.77
CA THR A 99 -24.40 -12.04 -9.46
C THR A 99 -23.86 -13.17 -8.58
N VAL A 100 -22.91 -12.88 -7.68
CA VAL A 100 -22.27 -13.89 -6.82
C VAL A 100 -22.88 -13.98 -5.41
N SER A 101 -24.03 -13.37 -5.16
CA SER A 101 -24.69 -13.36 -3.87
C SER A 101 -26.21 -13.45 -4.02
N VAL A 102 -26.91 -13.81 -2.94
CA VAL A 102 -28.36 -13.96 -2.94
C VAL A 102 -29.02 -13.02 -1.94
N MET A 103 -30.27 -12.65 -2.21
CA MET A 103 -31.18 -12.06 -1.24
C MET A 103 -32.14 -13.15 -0.76
N LYS A 104 -32.13 -13.46 0.54
CA LYS A 104 -33.00 -14.46 1.16
C LYS A 104 -34.40 -13.90 1.39
N GLU A 105 -34.50 -12.59 1.70
CA GLU A 105 -35.79 -11.92 2.00
C GLU A 105 -36.55 -11.50 0.72
N ARG A 106 -35.92 -11.55 -0.46
CA ARG A 106 -36.50 -11.10 -1.72
C ARG A 106 -36.06 -11.97 -2.88
N LYS A 107 -37.00 -12.51 -3.66
CA LYS A 107 -36.69 -13.18 -4.93
C LYS A 107 -36.28 -12.15 -5.97
N GLU A 108 -35.11 -12.31 -6.55
CA GLU A 108 -34.62 -11.50 -7.67
C GLU A 108 -34.80 -12.24 -8.99
N LYS A 109 -35.19 -11.51 -10.03
CA LYS A 109 -35.18 -12.04 -11.37
C LYS A 109 -33.74 -12.00 -11.89
N ILE A 110 -33.25 -13.16 -12.30
CA ILE A 110 -31.93 -13.29 -12.92
C ILE A 110 -32.13 -13.11 -14.41
N ASP A 111 -31.40 -12.21 -15.01
CA ASP A 111 -31.33 -12.07 -16.45
C ASP A 111 -30.26 -13.04 -16.97
N GLU A 112 -30.70 -14.16 -17.54
CA GLU A 112 -29.80 -15.21 -18.06
C GLU A 112 -29.07 -14.78 -19.34
N THR A 113 -29.49 -13.70 -19.98
CA THR A 113 -28.86 -13.13 -21.16
C THR A 113 -27.74 -12.15 -20.82
N ASP A 114 -27.62 -11.74 -19.57
CA ASP A 114 -26.54 -10.86 -19.10
C ASP A 114 -25.18 -11.56 -19.28
N GLU A 115 -24.27 -10.91 -19.99
CA GLU A 115 -22.93 -11.44 -20.28
C GLU A 115 -22.11 -11.75 -19.01
N LEU A 116 -22.38 -11.05 -17.91
CA LEU A 116 -21.73 -11.31 -16.61
C LEU A 116 -22.29 -12.60 -15.98
N TYR A 117 -23.62 -12.80 -16.07
CA TYR A 117 -24.25 -14.04 -15.62
C TYR A 117 -23.83 -15.24 -16.48
N ILE A 118 -23.72 -15.08 -17.80
CA ILE A 118 -23.17 -16.12 -18.70
C ILE A 118 -21.76 -16.51 -18.25
N SER A 119 -20.90 -15.54 -17.90
CA SER A 119 -19.58 -15.86 -17.36
C SER A 119 -19.65 -16.63 -16.04
N PHE A 120 -20.60 -16.32 -15.17
CA PHE A 120 -20.79 -17.00 -13.89
C PHE A 120 -21.33 -18.42 -14.08
N SER A 121 -22.25 -18.62 -15.01
CA SER A 121 -22.87 -19.93 -15.26
C SER A 121 -21.86 -21.02 -15.67
N HIS A 122 -20.73 -20.65 -16.28
CA HIS A 122 -19.67 -21.59 -16.67
C HIS A 122 -19.00 -22.34 -15.51
N TYR A 123 -19.22 -21.90 -14.25
CA TYR A 123 -18.60 -22.51 -13.07
C TYR A 123 -19.47 -22.40 -11.80
N LYS A 124 -20.71 -21.94 -11.95
CA LYS A 124 -21.66 -21.72 -10.83
C LYS A 124 -21.88 -22.98 -10.01
N GLU A 125 -21.90 -24.15 -10.64
CA GLU A 125 -22.08 -25.45 -9.98
C GLU A 125 -21.04 -25.74 -8.88
N HIS A 126 -19.81 -25.21 -9.02
CA HIS A 126 -18.75 -25.41 -8.04
C HIS A 126 -18.85 -24.48 -6.82
N VAL A 127 -19.67 -23.42 -6.88
CA VAL A 127 -19.67 -22.36 -5.83
C VAL A 127 -20.33 -22.83 -4.54
N GLY A 128 -21.22 -23.82 -4.59
CA GLY A 128 -21.99 -24.25 -3.44
C GLY A 128 -22.98 -23.16 -2.96
N GLU A 129 -23.08 -22.95 -1.64
CA GLU A 129 -23.95 -21.93 -1.06
C GLU A 129 -23.36 -20.52 -1.28
N LEU A 130 -24.13 -19.67 -1.98
CA LEU A 130 -23.81 -18.29 -2.20
C LEU A 130 -23.95 -17.45 -0.91
N PRO A 131 -23.06 -16.46 -0.70
CA PRO A 131 -23.20 -15.54 0.42
C PRO A 131 -24.46 -14.69 0.27
N PHE A 132 -25.11 -14.39 1.40
CA PHE A 132 -26.29 -13.51 1.41
C PHE A 132 -25.88 -12.02 1.49
N ARG A 133 -26.78 -11.13 1.01
CA ARG A 133 -26.56 -9.67 1.02
C ARG A 133 -27.76 -8.86 1.54
N ASP A 134 -28.71 -9.53 2.18
CA ASP A 134 -29.87 -8.86 2.75
C ASP A 134 -29.45 -7.78 3.74
N ARG A 135 -30.07 -6.61 3.62
CA ARG A 135 -29.83 -5.44 4.49
C ARG A 135 -28.38 -4.94 4.50
N MET A 136 -27.54 -5.28 3.49
CA MET A 136 -26.14 -4.89 3.40
C MET A 136 -25.85 -3.89 2.27
N GLY A 137 -26.84 -3.15 1.80
CA GLY A 137 -26.72 -2.27 0.62
C GLY A 137 -25.62 -1.23 0.74
N ASN A 138 -25.51 -0.53 1.87
CA ASN A 138 -24.46 0.46 2.08
C ASN A 138 -23.07 -0.18 2.25
N LEU A 139 -22.99 -1.33 2.91
CA LEU A 139 -21.74 -2.09 3.05
C LEU A 139 -21.23 -2.55 1.69
N ILE A 140 -22.12 -3.05 0.81
CA ILE A 140 -21.77 -3.45 -0.56
C ILE A 140 -21.38 -2.24 -1.40
N ASN A 141 -22.09 -1.11 -1.29
CA ASN A 141 -21.71 0.12 -1.98
C ASN A 141 -20.31 0.62 -1.57
N ASN A 142 -19.95 0.52 -0.29
CA ASN A 142 -18.60 0.82 0.17
C ASN A 142 -17.58 -0.17 -0.37
N LEU A 143 -17.91 -1.47 -0.42
CA LEU A 143 -17.08 -2.49 -1.02
C LEU A 143 -16.81 -2.18 -2.49
N ASN A 144 -17.84 -1.86 -3.29
CA ASN A 144 -17.73 -1.59 -4.72
C ASN A 144 -16.83 -0.35 -4.99
N ARG A 145 -16.97 0.70 -4.19
CA ARG A 145 -16.10 1.88 -4.27
C ARG A 145 -14.64 1.53 -3.97
N GLN A 146 -14.40 0.67 -2.96
CA GLN A 146 -13.06 0.19 -2.65
C GLN A 146 -12.50 -0.70 -3.78
N GLN A 147 -13.31 -1.57 -4.37
CA GLN A 147 -12.93 -2.42 -5.49
C GLN A 147 -12.53 -1.60 -6.72
N LEU A 148 -13.29 -0.56 -7.05
CA LEU A 148 -12.95 0.38 -8.13
C LEU A 148 -11.60 1.03 -7.86
N THR A 149 -11.42 1.65 -6.69
CA THR A 149 -10.16 2.31 -6.30
C THR A 149 -8.97 1.34 -6.32
N MET A 150 -9.15 0.12 -5.84
CA MET A 150 -8.11 -0.92 -5.85
C MET A 150 -7.75 -1.33 -7.27
N THR A 151 -8.72 -1.38 -8.18
CA THR A 151 -8.51 -1.72 -9.59
C THR A 151 -7.77 -0.61 -10.32
N GLU A 152 -8.16 0.64 -10.17
CA GLU A 152 -7.44 1.79 -10.71
C GLU A 152 -5.97 1.80 -10.22
N ASN A 153 -5.76 1.61 -8.93
CA ASN A 153 -4.42 1.52 -8.35
C ASN A 153 -3.62 0.32 -8.86
N HIS A 154 -4.26 -0.84 -9.04
CA HIS A 154 -3.61 -2.03 -9.57
C HIS A 154 -3.08 -1.80 -10.99
N LEU A 155 -3.88 -1.19 -11.84
CA LEU A 155 -3.49 -0.83 -13.20
C LEU A 155 -2.34 0.20 -13.18
N LYS A 156 -2.53 1.32 -12.50
CA LYS A 156 -1.59 2.45 -12.44
C LYS A 156 -0.22 2.06 -11.86
N LEU A 157 -0.19 1.50 -10.65
CA LEU A 157 1.06 1.26 -9.91
C LEU A 157 1.90 0.12 -10.48
N ASN A 158 1.29 -0.79 -11.21
CA ASN A 158 2.00 -1.96 -11.74
C ASN A 158 2.30 -1.87 -13.24
N PHE A 159 1.70 -0.91 -13.97
CA PHE A 159 1.81 -0.84 -15.42
C PHE A 159 3.26 -0.75 -15.88
N TYR A 160 3.99 0.23 -15.36
CA TYR A 160 5.38 0.46 -15.73
C TYR A 160 6.26 -0.79 -15.58
N LYS A 161 6.19 -1.47 -14.43
CA LYS A 161 7.01 -2.67 -14.16
C LYS A 161 6.67 -3.84 -15.08
N ARG A 162 5.36 -4.04 -15.36
CA ARG A 162 4.88 -5.12 -16.23
C ARG A 162 5.24 -4.85 -17.68
N PHE A 163 5.08 -3.62 -18.12
CA PHE A 163 5.39 -3.21 -19.48
C PHE A 163 6.91 -3.22 -19.74
N HIS A 164 7.73 -2.76 -18.77
CA HIS A 164 9.19 -2.93 -18.83
C HIS A 164 9.59 -4.39 -19.04
N LYS A 165 9.02 -5.30 -18.25
CA LYS A 165 9.32 -6.74 -18.40
C LYS A 165 8.80 -7.31 -19.71
N TYR A 166 7.67 -6.84 -20.21
CA TYR A 166 7.14 -7.20 -21.52
C TYR A 166 8.10 -6.79 -22.64
N LEU A 167 8.62 -5.56 -22.61
CA LEU A 167 9.60 -5.10 -23.59
C LEU A 167 10.88 -5.94 -23.56
N GLU A 168 11.41 -6.23 -22.35
CA GLU A 168 12.57 -7.11 -22.16
C GLU A 168 12.37 -8.48 -22.83
N ILE A 169 11.21 -9.09 -22.65
CA ILE A 169 10.89 -10.39 -23.24
C ILE A 169 10.68 -10.28 -24.76
N LYS A 170 9.95 -9.26 -25.21
CA LYS A 170 9.57 -9.10 -26.61
C LYS A 170 10.76 -8.78 -27.51
N THR A 171 11.74 -8.04 -27.00
CA THR A 171 12.91 -7.59 -27.78
C THR A 171 14.17 -8.39 -27.50
N GLY A 172 14.23 -9.17 -26.41
CA GLY A 172 15.46 -9.81 -25.92
C GLY A 172 16.47 -8.83 -25.29
N GLU A 173 16.15 -7.54 -25.20
CA GLU A 173 17.06 -6.53 -24.66
C GLU A 173 17.13 -6.64 -23.12
N THR A 174 18.34 -6.81 -22.60
CA THR A 174 18.58 -6.95 -21.14
C THR A 174 19.19 -5.72 -20.49
N ARG A 175 19.72 -4.77 -21.29
CA ARG A 175 20.31 -3.53 -20.82
C ARG A 175 19.23 -2.55 -20.35
N LYS A 176 19.09 -2.40 -19.07
CA LYS A 176 18.05 -1.56 -18.46
C LYS A 176 18.04 -0.12 -19.00
N GLY A 177 19.20 0.48 -19.21
CA GLY A 177 19.29 1.85 -19.72
C GLY A 177 18.64 2.02 -21.10
N VAL A 178 18.77 1.03 -21.99
CA VAL A 178 18.12 1.04 -23.31
C VAL A 178 16.60 0.96 -23.16
N ILE A 179 16.11 0.03 -22.35
CA ILE A 179 14.67 -0.11 -22.11
C ILE A 179 14.08 1.15 -21.44
N TYR A 180 14.80 1.78 -20.51
CA TYR A 180 14.38 3.05 -19.91
C TYR A 180 14.27 4.18 -20.92
N LYS A 181 15.21 4.27 -21.87
CA LYS A 181 15.15 5.23 -22.97
C LYS A 181 13.90 4.99 -23.82
N TRP A 182 13.64 3.74 -24.25
CA TRP A 182 12.44 3.39 -24.97
C TRP A 182 11.16 3.75 -24.21
N LEU A 183 11.10 3.45 -22.91
CA LEU A 183 9.94 3.79 -22.08
C LEU A 183 9.71 5.29 -22.02
N LYS A 184 10.76 6.09 -21.88
CA LYS A 184 10.67 7.55 -21.91
C LYS A 184 10.04 8.04 -23.22
N ASP A 185 10.50 7.51 -24.35
CA ASP A 185 10.02 7.87 -25.68
C ASP A 185 8.58 7.37 -25.94
N ILE A 186 8.25 6.15 -25.50
CA ILE A 186 6.90 5.57 -25.61
C ILE A 186 5.90 6.36 -24.76
N TYR A 187 6.30 6.87 -23.61
CA TYR A 187 5.42 7.58 -22.67
C TYR A 187 5.36 9.10 -22.92
N ALA A 188 6.23 9.62 -23.78
CA ALA A 188 6.21 11.04 -24.13
C ALA A 188 4.84 11.44 -24.71
N ILE A 189 4.36 12.63 -24.38
CA ILE A 189 3.12 13.17 -24.95
C ILE A 189 3.29 13.27 -26.47
N GLU A 190 4.40 13.84 -26.90
CA GLU A 190 4.79 13.97 -28.31
C GLU A 190 6.10 13.21 -28.56
N TYR A 191 6.20 12.59 -29.71
CA TYR A 191 7.39 11.87 -30.16
C TYR A 191 7.66 12.17 -31.63
N SER A 192 8.70 12.92 -31.89
CA SER A 192 9.14 13.32 -33.26
C SER A 192 10.15 12.35 -33.90
N GLY A 193 10.55 11.31 -33.15
CA GLY A 193 11.54 10.35 -33.65
C GLY A 193 10.99 9.38 -34.70
N LYS A 194 11.87 8.85 -35.56
CA LYS A 194 11.56 7.92 -36.65
C LYS A 194 11.74 6.44 -36.28
N ASN A 195 11.87 6.10 -35.00
CA ASN A 195 12.06 4.72 -34.57
C ASN A 195 10.76 3.92 -34.73
N PHE A 196 10.73 3.01 -35.70
CA PHE A 196 9.56 2.19 -36.02
C PHE A 196 9.05 1.37 -34.82
N PHE A 197 9.95 0.82 -34.01
CA PHE A 197 9.57 0.08 -32.81
C PHE A 197 8.83 0.97 -31.79
N ILE A 198 9.33 2.16 -31.54
CA ILE A 198 8.69 3.11 -30.63
C ILE A 198 7.31 3.52 -31.15
N LEU A 199 7.21 3.85 -32.44
CA LEU A 199 5.96 4.20 -33.10
C LEU A 199 4.94 3.05 -33.03
N SER A 200 5.36 1.83 -33.33
CA SER A 200 4.51 0.63 -33.21
C SER A 200 4.01 0.40 -31.77
N MET A 201 4.86 0.61 -30.76
CA MET A 201 4.44 0.47 -29.37
C MET A 201 3.47 1.57 -28.94
N ARG A 202 3.66 2.80 -29.41
CA ARG A 202 2.73 3.92 -29.16
C ARG A 202 1.37 3.67 -29.81
N GLN A 203 1.35 3.22 -31.05
CA GLN A 203 0.12 2.84 -31.76
C GLN A 203 -0.61 1.70 -31.04
N TRP A 204 0.12 0.69 -30.58
CA TRP A 204 -0.48 -0.42 -29.83
C TRP A 204 -1.05 0.03 -28.47
N LEU A 205 -0.37 0.92 -27.76
CA LEU A 205 -0.87 1.48 -26.49
C LEU A 205 -2.07 2.39 -26.70
N LYS A 206 -2.22 3.03 -27.86
CA LYS A 206 -3.25 4.02 -28.21
C LYS A 206 -3.24 5.27 -27.33
N TYR A 207 -3.09 5.07 -26.02
CA TYR A 207 -3.02 6.16 -25.00
C TYR A 207 -1.70 6.09 -24.26
N PRO A 208 -0.98 7.21 -24.06
CA PRO A 208 0.17 7.26 -23.15
C PRO A 208 -0.30 6.83 -21.75
N PRO A 209 0.44 5.94 -21.06
CA PRO A 209 0.00 5.37 -19.79
C PRO A 209 0.20 6.34 -18.61
N SER A 210 -0.42 7.51 -18.69
CA SER A 210 -0.55 8.47 -17.58
C SER A 210 -1.59 7.99 -16.57
N GLU A 211 -1.56 8.54 -15.38
CA GLU A 211 -2.58 8.25 -14.36
C GLU A 211 -4.00 8.55 -14.85
N VAL A 212 -4.17 9.68 -15.54
CA VAL A 212 -5.44 10.12 -16.09
C VAL A 212 -5.94 9.16 -17.16
N ASN A 213 -5.08 8.82 -18.15
CA ASN A 213 -5.46 7.93 -19.24
C ASN A 213 -5.77 6.51 -18.76
N ILE A 214 -5.00 5.97 -17.80
CA ILE A 214 -5.28 4.64 -17.22
C ILE A 214 -6.64 4.63 -16.53
N LYS A 215 -7.03 5.71 -15.88
CA LYS A 215 -8.33 5.83 -15.24
C LYS A 215 -9.46 5.98 -16.26
N MET A 216 -9.30 6.86 -17.26
CA MET A 216 -10.32 7.12 -18.29
C MET A 216 -10.52 5.95 -19.25
N HIS A 217 -9.48 5.16 -19.52
CA HIS A 217 -9.50 4.05 -20.47
C HIS A 217 -9.13 2.71 -19.81
N SER A 218 -9.61 2.49 -18.59
CA SER A 218 -9.21 1.35 -17.76
C SER A 218 -9.45 -0.01 -18.44
N SER A 219 -10.56 -0.19 -19.15
CA SER A 219 -10.86 -1.43 -19.91
C SER A 219 -9.85 -1.69 -21.03
N HIS A 220 -9.40 -0.65 -21.71
CA HIS A 220 -8.33 -0.76 -22.72
C HIS A 220 -7.02 -1.22 -22.07
N PHE A 221 -6.64 -0.66 -20.91
CA PHE A 221 -5.43 -1.08 -20.20
C PHE A 221 -5.53 -2.50 -19.63
N VAL A 222 -6.72 -3.00 -19.30
CA VAL A 222 -6.93 -4.42 -18.97
C VAL A 222 -6.66 -5.31 -20.20
N LYS A 223 -7.08 -4.89 -21.40
CA LYS A 223 -6.77 -5.60 -22.66
C LYS A 223 -5.25 -5.69 -22.91
N ILE A 224 -4.53 -4.60 -22.65
CA ILE A 224 -3.06 -4.57 -22.72
C ILE A 224 -2.46 -5.52 -21.66
N TYR A 225 -2.97 -5.53 -20.44
CA TYR A 225 -2.53 -6.45 -19.39
C TYR A 225 -2.73 -7.92 -19.78
N HIS A 226 -3.85 -8.25 -20.39
CA HIS A 226 -4.11 -9.59 -20.89
C HIS A 226 -3.02 -10.02 -21.90
N LYS A 227 -2.70 -9.16 -22.88
CA LYS A 227 -1.66 -9.45 -23.88
C LYS A 227 -0.27 -9.59 -23.26
N ILE A 228 0.08 -8.74 -22.27
CA ILE A 228 1.33 -8.85 -21.53
C ILE A 228 1.38 -10.18 -20.76
N LEU A 229 0.32 -10.55 -20.06
CA LEU A 229 0.24 -11.80 -19.30
C LEU A 229 0.34 -13.03 -20.23
N LYS A 230 -0.39 -13.02 -21.34
CA LYS A 230 -0.34 -14.08 -22.37
C LYS A 230 1.08 -14.26 -22.93
N THR A 231 1.82 -13.15 -23.10
CA THR A 231 3.23 -13.20 -23.51
C THR A 231 4.12 -13.82 -22.41
N PHE A 232 3.87 -13.47 -21.14
CA PHE A 232 4.62 -14.04 -20.01
C PHE A 232 4.40 -15.54 -19.87
N GLU A 233 3.18 -16.03 -20.11
CA GLU A 233 2.85 -17.45 -20.04
C GLU A 233 3.48 -18.27 -21.17
N LYS A 234 3.59 -17.68 -22.37
CA LYS A 234 4.19 -18.32 -23.54
C LYS A 234 5.73 -18.32 -23.52
N TYR A 235 6.35 -17.52 -22.65
CA TYR A 235 7.81 -17.42 -22.61
C TYR A 235 8.44 -18.70 -22.09
N PRO A 236 9.46 -19.28 -22.76
CA PRO A 236 10.04 -20.58 -22.40
C PRO A 236 10.57 -20.67 -20.98
N TYR A 237 11.05 -19.55 -20.45
CA TYR A 237 11.57 -19.43 -19.09
C TYR A 237 10.52 -18.85 -18.11
N SER A 238 9.24 -19.09 -18.35
CA SER A 238 8.12 -18.53 -17.54
C SER A 238 8.21 -18.84 -16.05
N LYS A 239 8.86 -19.95 -15.64
CA LYS A 239 9.13 -20.29 -14.22
C LYS A 239 9.84 -19.18 -13.43
N HIS A 240 10.57 -18.31 -14.12
CA HIS A 240 11.29 -17.18 -13.53
C HIS A 240 10.53 -15.85 -13.64
N ILE A 241 9.38 -15.85 -14.33
CA ILE A 241 8.56 -14.67 -14.54
C ILE A 241 7.35 -14.72 -13.62
N ARG A 242 7.15 -13.63 -12.87
CA ARG A 242 6.00 -13.51 -11.98
C ARG A 242 4.75 -13.12 -12.76
N THR A 243 3.84 -14.07 -12.96
CA THR A 243 2.49 -13.81 -13.52
C THR A 243 1.62 -13.01 -12.55
N PHE A 244 0.53 -12.45 -13.04
CA PHE A 244 -0.36 -11.56 -12.29
C PHE A 244 -1.82 -11.74 -12.74
N ASN A 245 -2.78 -11.26 -11.95
CA ASN A 245 -4.19 -11.22 -12.34
C ASN A 245 -4.47 -9.92 -13.11
N LEU A 246 -5.44 -9.93 -14.01
CA LEU A 246 -5.87 -8.76 -14.79
C LEU A 246 -6.41 -7.67 -13.86
N LEU A 247 -7.32 -8.05 -12.98
CA LEU A 247 -7.88 -7.21 -11.91
C LEU A 247 -7.36 -7.69 -10.54
N PRO A 248 -7.44 -6.87 -9.48
CA PRO A 248 -7.08 -7.31 -8.15
C PRO A 248 -7.84 -8.57 -7.73
N THR A 249 -7.21 -9.37 -6.89
CA THR A 249 -7.86 -10.53 -6.25
C THR A 249 -7.36 -10.68 -4.82
N LYS A 250 -8.16 -11.34 -4.00
CA LYS A 250 -7.76 -11.75 -2.65
C LYS A 250 -7.10 -13.12 -2.67
N ASN A 251 -5.85 -13.18 -3.07
CA ASN A 251 -5.12 -14.45 -3.15
C ASN A 251 -4.73 -15.06 -1.80
N SER A 252 -4.88 -14.32 -0.70
CA SER A 252 -4.46 -14.79 0.63
C SER A 252 -5.57 -15.42 1.45
N PHE A 253 -6.82 -15.38 1.01
CA PHE A 253 -8.04 -15.79 1.73
C PHE A 253 -8.16 -15.19 3.15
N THR A 254 -7.25 -14.32 3.53
CA THR A 254 -7.33 -13.61 4.81
C THR A 254 -8.44 -12.57 4.74
N LEU A 255 -9.31 -12.55 5.73
CA LEU A 255 -10.39 -11.58 5.77
C LEU A 255 -9.83 -10.15 5.82
N SER A 256 -10.34 -9.28 4.97
CA SER A 256 -10.04 -7.85 5.00
C SER A 256 -10.98 -7.15 5.98
N THR A 257 -10.56 -5.98 6.42
CA THR A 257 -11.44 -5.09 7.18
C THR A 257 -12.55 -4.56 6.27
N ILE A 258 -13.78 -4.55 6.79
CA ILE A 258 -14.89 -3.78 6.21
C ILE A 258 -14.87 -2.37 6.82
N GLU A 259 -15.32 -1.39 6.07
CA GLU A 259 -15.54 -0.02 6.54
C GLU A 259 -16.98 0.13 7.01
N ILE A 260 -17.16 0.46 8.26
CA ILE A 260 -18.43 0.82 8.85
C ILE A 260 -18.45 2.34 8.99
N CYS A 261 -19.17 3.02 8.13
CA CYS A 261 -19.49 4.44 8.26
C CYS A 261 -20.95 4.58 8.76
N SER A 262 -21.43 5.81 8.99
CA SER A 262 -22.79 5.98 9.54
C SER A 262 -23.90 5.38 8.65
N SER A 263 -23.74 5.37 7.31
CA SER A 263 -24.71 4.68 6.44
C SER A 263 -24.64 3.16 6.58
N CYS A 264 -23.44 2.59 6.79
CA CYS A 264 -23.27 1.16 7.04
C CYS A 264 -23.75 0.75 8.42
N LEU A 265 -23.74 1.65 9.41
CA LEU A 265 -24.34 1.39 10.72
C LEU A 265 -25.84 1.14 10.61
N LYS A 266 -26.53 1.81 9.68
CA LYS A 266 -27.93 1.50 9.33
C LYS A 266 -28.12 0.04 8.92
N ASP A 267 -27.25 -0.46 8.03
CA ASP A 267 -27.31 -1.85 7.58
C ASP A 267 -27.12 -2.81 8.77
N ILE A 268 -26.19 -2.49 9.68
CA ILE A 268 -25.93 -3.30 10.88
C ILE A 268 -27.14 -3.29 11.81
N ILE A 269 -27.71 -2.10 12.09
CA ILE A 269 -28.93 -2.01 12.92
C ILE A 269 -30.05 -2.86 12.31
N GLY A 270 -30.36 -2.66 11.02
CA GLY A 270 -31.38 -3.43 10.32
C GLY A 270 -31.13 -4.94 10.30
N TYR A 271 -29.85 -5.36 10.24
CA TYR A 271 -29.48 -6.77 10.34
C TYR A 271 -29.83 -7.37 11.70
N PHE A 272 -29.57 -6.67 12.80
CA PHE A 272 -29.82 -7.15 14.16
C PHE A 272 -31.28 -7.03 14.57
N THR A 273 -31.95 -5.93 14.26
CA THR A 273 -33.32 -5.67 14.66
C THR A 273 -34.35 -6.36 13.77
N LYS A 274 -33.97 -6.76 12.54
CA LYS A 274 -34.86 -7.25 11.47
C LYS A 274 -35.99 -6.27 11.09
N THR A 275 -35.92 -5.03 11.55
CA THR A 275 -36.89 -3.96 11.33
C THR A 275 -36.30 -2.86 10.45
N GLN A 276 -37.14 -1.89 10.09
CA GLN A 276 -36.62 -0.64 9.47
C GLN A 276 -35.86 0.17 10.52
N VAL A 277 -34.82 0.86 10.04
CA VAL A 277 -34.03 1.73 10.90
C VAL A 277 -34.89 2.91 11.35
N PRO A 278 -34.83 3.33 12.63
CA PRO A 278 -35.58 4.46 13.15
C PRO A 278 -35.43 5.73 12.31
N ASP A 279 -36.52 6.49 12.16
CA ASP A 279 -36.55 7.70 11.31
C ASP A 279 -35.61 8.78 11.82
N ASP A 280 -35.40 8.84 13.15
CA ASP A 280 -34.51 9.78 13.84
C ASP A 280 -33.02 9.48 13.66
N PHE A 281 -32.66 8.37 13.01
CA PHE A 281 -31.25 7.97 12.84
C PHE A 281 -30.37 9.06 12.20
N LYS A 282 -30.93 9.88 11.28
CA LYS A 282 -30.13 10.93 10.63
C LYS A 282 -29.68 12.00 11.62
N GLU A 283 -30.55 12.33 12.56
CA GLU A 283 -30.31 13.37 13.56
C GLU A 283 -29.47 12.81 14.71
N ASN A 284 -29.78 11.60 15.16
CA ASN A 284 -29.20 10.97 16.34
C ASN A 284 -28.09 9.94 16.03
N LYS A 285 -27.49 10.00 14.83
CA LYS A 285 -26.47 9.02 14.39
C LYS A 285 -25.30 8.80 15.36
N LEU A 286 -24.91 9.82 16.14
CA LEU A 286 -23.85 9.67 17.15
C LEU A 286 -24.33 8.86 18.36
N VAL A 287 -25.59 9.01 18.78
CA VAL A 287 -26.16 8.23 19.86
C VAL A 287 -26.08 6.74 19.53
N TYR A 288 -26.54 6.37 18.34
CA TYR A 288 -26.45 4.97 17.87
C TYR A 288 -25.02 4.45 17.78
N TRP A 289 -24.02 5.29 17.44
CA TRP A 289 -22.64 4.89 17.46
C TRP A 289 -22.16 4.53 18.87
N TYR A 290 -22.48 5.34 19.87
CA TYR A 290 -22.07 5.10 21.25
C TYR A 290 -22.88 3.98 21.94
N GLU A 291 -24.11 3.73 21.49
CA GLU A 291 -24.92 2.61 21.94
C GLU A 291 -24.37 1.25 21.46
N PHE A 292 -23.93 1.16 20.19
CA PHE A 292 -23.40 -0.07 19.63
C PHE A 292 -21.90 -0.30 19.95
N PHE A 293 -21.16 0.75 20.20
CA PHE A 293 -19.69 0.68 20.33
C PHE A 293 -19.18 1.55 21.49
N LYS A 294 -18.35 0.96 22.33
CA LYS A 294 -17.65 1.64 23.45
C LYS A 294 -16.55 2.59 22.95
N ILE A 295 -16.92 3.63 22.19
CA ILE A 295 -16.00 4.53 21.51
C ILE A 295 -15.36 5.55 22.47
N GLU A 296 -16.12 6.01 23.47
CA GLU A 296 -15.73 7.07 24.41
C GLU A 296 -14.36 6.85 25.06
N LYS A 297 -14.05 5.60 25.43
CA LYS A 297 -12.75 5.25 26.04
C LYS A 297 -11.53 5.44 25.13
N TYR A 298 -11.75 5.67 23.83
CA TYR A 298 -10.68 5.93 22.87
C TYR A 298 -10.58 7.39 22.47
N GLU A 299 -11.54 8.21 22.87
CA GLU A 299 -11.51 9.65 22.68
C GLU A 299 -10.64 10.34 23.72
N THR A 300 -10.19 11.52 23.39
CA THR A 300 -9.49 12.43 24.30
C THR A 300 -9.99 13.86 24.08
N LYS A 301 -9.53 14.82 24.89
CA LYS A 301 -9.88 16.24 24.68
C LYS A 301 -9.57 16.72 23.25
N THR A 302 -8.45 16.25 22.66
CA THR A 302 -7.99 16.66 21.32
C THR A 302 -8.30 15.66 20.22
N ARG A 303 -8.86 14.47 20.51
CA ARG A 303 -9.13 13.43 19.53
C ARG A 303 -10.58 12.99 19.64
N LYS A 304 -11.37 13.29 18.63
CA LYS A 304 -12.79 12.98 18.59
C LYS A 304 -13.11 11.97 17.51
N PHE A 305 -14.16 11.19 17.71
CA PHE A 305 -14.59 10.16 16.76
C PHE A 305 -14.95 10.76 15.41
N ALA A 306 -14.53 10.09 14.32
CA ALA A 306 -14.74 10.54 12.94
C ALA A 306 -15.77 9.66 12.19
N ASN A 307 -16.75 9.11 12.89
CA ASN A 307 -17.89 8.37 12.36
C ASN A 307 -17.50 7.20 11.43
N THR A 308 -16.35 6.57 11.71
CA THR A 308 -15.88 5.44 10.90
C THR A 308 -15.08 4.46 11.75
N ILE A 309 -15.44 3.19 11.63
CA ILE A 309 -14.72 2.04 12.20
C ILE A 309 -14.39 1.08 11.06
N TYR A 310 -13.16 0.57 11.04
CA TYR A 310 -12.78 -0.54 10.17
C TYR A 310 -12.63 -1.79 11.01
N THR A 311 -13.24 -2.90 10.61
CA THR A 311 -13.10 -4.15 11.35
C THR A 311 -13.02 -5.36 10.44
N ASP A 312 -12.26 -6.35 10.89
CA ASP A 312 -12.22 -7.69 10.31
C ASP A 312 -12.92 -8.72 11.21
N GLY A 313 -13.73 -8.25 12.17
CA GLY A 313 -14.44 -9.06 13.17
C GLY A 313 -13.58 -9.50 14.36
N LYS A 314 -12.26 -9.25 14.38
CA LYS A 314 -11.36 -9.55 15.52
C LYS A 314 -10.60 -8.32 15.98
N ILE A 315 -10.27 -7.44 15.07
CA ILE A 315 -9.56 -6.19 15.30
C ILE A 315 -10.45 -5.06 14.80
N ALA A 316 -10.47 -3.96 15.54
CA ALA A 316 -11.11 -2.72 15.13
C ALA A 316 -10.07 -1.61 14.97
N VAL A 317 -10.29 -0.75 14.00
CA VAL A 317 -9.56 0.49 13.79
C VAL A 317 -10.55 1.64 13.86
N ILE A 318 -10.48 2.40 14.91
CA ILE A 318 -11.36 3.55 15.15
C ILE A 318 -10.69 4.77 14.53
N ARG A 319 -11.40 5.43 13.62
CA ARG A 319 -10.94 6.66 13.00
C ARG A 319 -11.28 7.85 13.89
N LEU A 320 -10.28 8.60 14.29
CA LEU A 320 -10.42 9.79 15.10
C LEU A 320 -9.95 11.02 14.32
N ARG A 321 -10.48 12.17 14.65
CA ARG A 321 -10.08 13.48 14.14
C ARG A 321 -9.29 14.21 15.23
N LYS A 322 -8.15 14.78 14.88
CA LYS A 322 -7.31 15.57 15.77
C LYS A 322 -6.88 16.87 15.08
N PRO A 323 -6.43 17.89 15.81
CA PRO A 323 -5.80 19.05 15.22
C PRO A 323 -4.68 18.65 14.26
N LYS A 324 -4.55 19.38 13.17
CA LYS A 324 -3.50 19.14 12.19
C LYS A 324 -2.14 19.44 12.81
N PHE A 325 -1.17 18.57 12.56
CA PHE A 325 0.19 18.85 12.95
C PHE A 325 0.74 19.95 12.04
N GLU A 326 1.08 21.08 12.63
CA GLU A 326 1.82 22.13 11.97
C GLU A 326 3.32 21.87 12.16
N ALA A 327 4.03 21.69 11.06
CA ALA A 327 5.48 21.65 11.13
C ALA A 327 5.99 23.05 11.56
N PRO A 328 7.03 23.11 12.41
CA PRO A 328 7.59 24.39 12.82
C PRO A 328 8.01 25.18 11.58
N LYS A 329 7.66 26.46 11.54
CA LYS A 329 8.00 27.34 10.42
C LYS A 329 9.51 27.50 10.35
N PRO A 330 10.10 27.61 9.15
CA PRO A 330 11.56 27.78 8.99
C PRO A 330 12.16 28.91 9.83
N LYS A 331 11.44 30.02 9.98
CA LYS A 331 11.84 31.17 10.79
C LYS A 331 11.94 30.80 12.30
N ASP A 332 11.04 29.95 12.77
CA ASP A 332 11.00 29.53 14.17
C ASP A 332 12.14 28.56 14.48
N VAL A 333 12.42 27.63 13.55
CA VAL A 333 13.56 26.70 13.66
C VAL A 333 14.89 27.48 13.72
N LYS A 334 15.06 28.53 12.91
CA LYS A 334 16.27 29.36 12.93
C LYS A 334 16.47 30.07 14.27
N LYS A 335 15.40 30.58 14.89
CA LYS A 335 15.44 31.31 16.18
C LYS A 335 15.56 30.40 17.38
N THR A 336 15.05 29.16 17.29
CA THR A 336 15.03 28.22 18.42
C THR A 336 16.45 27.76 18.76
N GLN A 337 16.82 27.78 20.03
CA GLN A 337 18.05 27.14 20.50
C GLN A 337 17.80 25.65 20.76
N TYR A 338 18.72 24.82 20.30
CA TYR A 338 18.70 23.37 20.47
C TYR A 338 19.94 22.92 21.23
N GLU A 339 19.76 21.94 22.10
CA GLU A 339 20.82 21.32 22.89
C GLU A 339 21.58 20.28 22.06
N GLN A 340 20.89 19.65 21.10
CA GLN A 340 21.46 18.61 20.27
C GLN A 340 21.09 18.79 18.80
N TYR A 341 22.05 18.49 17.92
CA TYR A 341 21.87 18.41 16.46
C TYR A 341 22.17 16.98 16.02
N VAL A 342 21.33 16.40 15.18
CA VAL A 342 21.50 15.04 14.69
C VAL A 342 21.33 14.99 13.18
N GLY A 343 22.29 14.38 12.48
CA GLY A 343 22.15 14.04 11.06
C GLY A 343 21.74 12.58 10.91
N ILE A 344 20.70 12.30 10.12
CA ILE A 344 20.20 10.94 9.86
C ILE A 344 20.27 10.61 8.38
N ASP A 345 20.98 9.55 8.05
CA ASP A 345 20.96 8.89 6.73
C ASP A 345 19.95 7.73 6.76
N PRO A 346 18.76 7.86 6.13
CA PRO A 346 17.77 6.79 6.06
C PRO A 346 18.06 5.85 4.89
N GLY A 347 17.91 4.54 5.10
CA GLY A 347 18.22 3.57 4.06
C GLY A 347 17.35 2.32 4.07
N VAL A 348 17.56 1.45 3.09
CA VAL A 348 16.83 0.17 2.98
C VAL A 348 17.47 -0.92 3.84
N ARG A 349 18.79 -0.99 3.87
CA ARG A 349 19.55 -1.95 4.68
C ARG A 349 19.58 -1.52 6.14
N SER A 350 20.07 -0.32 6.39
CA SER A 350 19.95 0.36 7.66
C SER A 350 18.72 1.27 7.60
N LEU A 351 17.76 1.09 8.50
CA LEU A 351 16.57 1.95 8.60
C LEU A 351 17.01 3.39 8.82
N GLN A 352 18.05 3.54 9.62
CA GLN A 352 18.73 4.79 9.90
C GLN A 352 20.16 4.57 10.36
N THR A 353 21.05 5.48 10.01
CA THR A 353 22.34 5.72 10.63
C THR A 353 22.36 7.18 11.04
N SER A 354 22.56 7.48 12.31
CA SER A 354 22.54 8.84 12.82
C SER A 354 23.86 9.20 13.53
N CYS A 355 24.24 10.46 13.43
CA CYS A 355 25.37 11.03 14.16
C CYS A 355 24.92 12.35 14.81
N ASN A 356 25.24 12.56 16.08
CA ASN A 356 24.98 13.83 16.77
C ASN A 356 26.24 14.71 16.82
N ASN A 357 26.08 15.96 17.27
CA ASN A 357 27.16 16.94 17.40
C ASN A 357 28.23 16.54 18.45
N GLU A 358 27.94 15.60 19.35
CA GLU A 358 28.90 15.03 20.32
C GLU A 358 29.69 13.85 19.71
N GLY A 359 29.41 13.46 18.46
CA GLY A 359 30.06 12.33 17.78
C GLY A 359 29.45 10.97 18.07
N ARG A 360 28.35 10.88 18.84
CA ARG A 360 27.63 9.62 19.09
C ARG A 360 26.97 9.13 17.81
N VAL A 361 27.26 7.90 17.45
CA VAL A 361 26.67 7.22 16.29
C VAL A 361 25.68 6.16 16.73
N LEU A 362 24.48 6.16 16.15
CA LEU A 362 23.47 5.12 16.33
C LEU A 362 23.08 4.54 14.98
N GLU A 363 23.10 3.22 14.87
CA GLU A 363 22.63 2.51 13.70
C GLU A 363 21.48 1.58 14.09
N THR A 364 20.46 1.54 13.24
CA THR A 364 19.38 0.55 13.34
C THR A 364 19.16 -0.08 11.99
N THR A 365 19.55 -1.35 11.86
CA THR A 365 19.31 -2.07 10.60
C THR A 365 17.83 -2.43 10.43
N THR A 366 17.33 -2.48 9.21
CA THR A 366 15.96 -2.94 8.91
C THR A 366 15.69 -4.37 9.40
N PRO A 367 16.61 -5.35 9.28
CA PRO A 367 16.45 -6.66 9.89
C PRO A 367 16.35 -6.63 11.43
N SER A 368 17.16 -5.82 12.12
CA SER A 368 17.08 -5.65 13.58
C SER A 368 15.72 -5.11 14.00
N TYR A 369 15.29 -4.00 13.41
CA TYR A 369 13.96 -3.43 13.65
C TYR A 369 12.84 -4.47 13.47
N ARG A 370 12.87 -5.26 12.37
CA ARG A 370 11.86 -6.30 12.12
C ARG A 370 11.92 -7.45 13.12
N ASN A 371 13.10 -7.77 13.64
CA ASN A 371 13.26 -8.76 14.71
C ASN A 371 12.65 -8.27 16.01
N ASP A 372 12.89 -7.01 16.40
CA ASP A 372 12.35 -6.39 17.61
C ASP A 372 10.82 -6.29 17.55
N CYS A 373 10.28 -6.00 16.37
CA CYS A 373 8.83 -6.06 16.10
C CYS A 373 8.27 -7.51 16.12
N LYS A 374 9.12 -8.53 16.31
CA LYS A 374 8.76 -9.97 16.24
C LYS A 374 8.10 -10.40 14.92
N MET A 375 8.38 -9.69 13.81
CA MET A 375 7.80 -10.01 12.50
C MET A 375 8.27 -11.38 11.99
N LYS A 376 9.54 -11.71 12.18
CA LYS A 376 10.10 -13.02 11.81
C LYS A 376 9.47 -14.16 12.61
N TYR A 377 9.29 -13.96 13.91
CA TYR A 377 8.56 -14.89 14.77
C TYR A 377 7.12 -15.08 14.28
N ALA A 378 6.42 -13.99 13.96
CA ALA A 378 5.05 -14.04 13.47
C ALA A 378 4.94 -14.83 12.15
N CYS A 379 5.90 -14.67 11.23
CA CYS A 379 5.95 -15.46 9.99
C CYS A 379 6.14 -16.95 10.27
N ARG A 380 7.12 -17.31 11.10
CA ARG A 380 7.38 -18.72 11.48
C ARG A 380 6.19 -19.37 12.19
N LYS A 381 5.53 -18.62 13.08
CA LYS A 381 4.33 -19.11 13.80
C LYS A 381 3.17 -19.39 12.85
N ARG A 382 2.93 -18.47 11.87
CA ARG A 382 1.93 -18.70 10.82
C ARG A 382 2.23 -19.95 9.99
N GLU A 383 3.47 -20.07 9.51
CA GLU A 383 3.90 -21.24 8.74
C GLU A 383 3.69 -22.55 9.52
N MET A 384 4.03 -22.56 10.80
CA MET A 384 3.79 -23.72 11.67
C MET A 384 2.30 -24.05 11.79
N TRP A 385 1.42 -23.04 11.89
CA TRP A 385 -0.02 -23.26 11.94
C TRP A 385 -0.57 -23.83 10.63
N TYR A 386 -0.07 -23.37 9.47
CA TYR A 386 -0.43 -23.97 8.18
C TYR A 386 -0.02 -25.43 8.12
N LYS A 387 1.23 -25.77 8.46
CA LYS A 387 1.76 -27.15 8.42
C LYS A 387 1.02 -28.09 9.38
N LYS A 388 0.44 -27.58 10.45
CA LYS A 388 -0.36 -28.35 11.42
C LYS A 388 -1.83 -28.42 11.10
N TRP A 389 -2.27 -27.76 10.04
CA TRP A 389 -3.66 -27.80 9.61
C TRP A 389 -3.92 -29.09 8.85
N GLU A 390 -5.00 -29.81 9.20
CA GLU A 390 -5.38 -31.09 8.57
C GLU A 390 -5.54 -30.98 7.04
N HIS A 391 -5.99 -29.82 6.55
CA HIS A 391 -6.14 -29.53 5.12
C HIS A 391 -4.90 -28.85 4.48
N TYR A 392 -3.71 -29.02 5.07
CA TYR A 392 -2.48 -28.37 4.57
C TYR A 392 -2.13 -28.77 3.14
N GLU A 393 -2.29 -30.04 2.78
CA GLU A 393 -1.99 -30.51 1.42
C GLU A 393 -2.99 -29.93 0.41
N MET A 394 -4.27 -29.82 0.75
CA MET A 394 -5.26 -29.09 -0.06
C MET A 394 -4.84 -27.64 -0.25
N TRP A 395 -4.45 -26.94 0.82
CA TRP A 395 -3.98 -25.56 0.77
C TRP A 395 -2.73 -25.39 -0.10
N ARG A 396 -1.77 -26.31 0.00
CA ARG A 396 -0.51 -26.28 -0.73
C ARG A 396 -0.70 -26.46 -2.23
N ASN A 397 -1.68 -27.24 -2.62
CA ASN A 397 -1.92 -27.65 -4.01
C ASN A 397 -2.92 -26.75 -4.72
N ILE A 398 -3.35 -25.62 -4.13
CA ILE A 398 -4.25 -24.66 -4.79
C ILE A 398 -3.62 -24.21 -6.13
N PRO A 399 -4.32 -24.40 -7.26
CA PRO A 399 -3.85 -23.97 -8.58
C PRO A 399 -3.64 -22.45 -8.64
N SER A 400 -2.86 -21.99 -9.59
CA SER A 400 -2.66 -20.56 -9.79
C SER A 400 -3.77 -19.95 -10.62
N PHE A 401 -4.44 -18.94 -10.09
CA PHE A 401 -5.43 -18.13 -10.82
C PHE A 401 -4.81 -17.05 -11.73
N LYS A 402 -3.48 -16.92 -11.76
CA LYS A 402 -2.75 -15.88 -12.53
C LYS A 402 -2.46 -16.33 -13.94
N THR A 403 -3.50 -16.47 -14.74
CA THR A 403 -3.46 -17.02 -16.10
C THR A 403 -4.45 -16.31 -17.03
N THR A 404 -4.20 -16.37 -18.35
CA THR A 404 -5.16 -16.00 -19.40
C THR A 404 -5.91 -17.21 -19.97
N ASN A 405 -5.62 -18.41 -19.49
CA ASN A 405 -6.27 -19.62 -19.95
C ASN A 405 -7.56 -19.89 -19.17
N LEU A 406 -8.70 -19.85 -19.84
CA LEU A 406 -10.03 -20.05 -19.26
C LEU A 406 -10.19 -21.43 -18.61
N GLN A 407 -9.60 -22.48 -19.19
CA GLN A 407 -9.68 -23.82 -18.60
C GLN A 407 -8.95 -23.88 -17.27
N LYS A 408 -7.72 -23.36 -17.19
CA LYS A 408 -6.99 -23.27 -15.91
C LYS A 408 -7.71 -22.42 -14.86
N MET A 409 -8.50 -21.42 -15.28
CA MET A 409 -9.34 -20.67 -14.36
C MET A 409 -10.52 -21.52 -13.86
N ARG A 410 -11.14 -22.33 -14.72
CA ARG A 410 -12.20 -23.29 -14.32
C ARG A 410 -11.64 -24.36 -13.38
N ASP A 411 -10.47 -24.93 -13.69
CA ASP A 411 -9.79 -25.91 -12.82
C ASP A 411 -9.53 -25.31 -11.40
N TYR A 412 -9.21 -24.00 -11.35
CA TYR A 412 -9.08 -23.29 -10.07
C TYR A 412 -10.43 -23.20 -9.33
N PHE A 413 -11.53 -22.89 -10.02
CA PHE A 413 -12.83 -22.78 -9.40
C PHE A 413 -13.31 -24.14 -8.89
N GLU A 414 -13.22 -25.19 -9.70
CA GLU A 414 -13.53 -26.56 -9.31
C GLU A 414 -12.77 -26.99 -8.06
N TYR A 415 -11.49 -26.63 -7.97
CA TYR A 415 -10.66 -26.98 -6.82
C TYR A 415 -10.96 -26.15 -5.57
N VAL A 416 -11.09 -24.82 -5.72
CA VAL A 416 -11.11 -23.89 -4.58
C VAL A 416 -12.50 -23.72 -3.99
N TYR A 417 -13.54 -23.68 -4.80
CA TYR A 417 -14.86 -23.30 -4.33
C TYR A 417 -15.50 -24.30 -3.38
N PRO A 418 -15.43 -25.62 -3.59
CA PRO A 418 -15.91 -26.58 -2.60
C PRO A 418 -15.20 -26.46 -1.25
N ASN A 419 -13.94 -26.01 -1.25
CA ASN A 419 -13.09 -25.86 -0.09
C ASN A 419 -13.14 -24.44 0.53
N LEU A 420 -13.85 -23.51 -0.07
CA LEU A 420 -13.80 -22.09 0.25
C LEU A 420 -14.20 -21.79 1.70
N ASN A 421 -15.24 -22.43 2.19
CA ASN A 421 -15.70 -22.27 3.57
C ASN A 421 -14.65 -22.76 4.57
N THR A 422 -14.07 -23.92 4.34
CA THR A 422 -13.01 -24.50 5.17
C THR A 422 -11.79 -23.57 5.24
N ILE A 423 -11.39 -23.01 4.09
CA ILE A 423 -10.28 -22.07 4.00
C ILE A 423 -10.57 -20.77 4.78
N PHE A 424 -11.76 -20.18 4.61
CA PHE A 424 -12.15 -18.98 5.33
C PHE A 424 -12.29 -19.21 6.84
N GLN A 425 -12.87 -20.33 7.26
CA GLN A 425 -13.00 -20.69 8.68
C GLN A 425 -11.64 -20.88 9.35
N PHE A 426 -10.68 -21.52 8.69
CA PHE A 426 -9.32 -21.63 9.21
C PHE A 426 -8.69 -20.25 9.47
N HIS A 427 -8.83 -19.30 8.53
CA HIS A 427 -8.30 -17.95 8.68
C HIS A 427 -9.06 -17.11 9.70
N LEU A 428 -10.38 -17.36 9.88
CA LEU A 428 -11.20 -16.71 10.86
C LEU A 428 -10.87 -17.19 12.29
N TYR A 429 -10.73 -18.51 12.46
CA TYR A 429 -10.58 -19.14 13.77
C TYR A 429 -9.22 -18.83 14.41
N LYS A 430 -8.13 -18.90 13.65
CA LYS A 430 -6.80 -18.80 14.23
C LYS A 430 -6.37 -17.37 14.58
N ASN A 431 -5.45 -17.30 15.54
CA ASN A 431 -4.87 -16.06 16.04
C ASN A 431 -3.96 -15.34 15.04
N PHE A 432 -4.15 -15.56 13.73
CA PHE A 432 -3.40 -14.86 12.67
C PHE A 432 -3.47 -13.34 12.83
N ARG A 433 -4.65 -12.83 13.16
CA ARG A 433 -4.89 -11.40 13.36
C ARG A 433 -4.34 -10.91 14.67
N GLY A 434 -4.52 -11.68 15.76
CA GLY A 434 -3.91 -11.38 17.06
C GLY A 434 -2.38 -11.33 16.95
N LEU A 435 -1.79 -12.21 16.13
CA LEU A 435 -0.35 -12.19 15.85
C LEU A 435 0.06 -10.93 15.07
N SER A 436 -0.73 -10.54 14.08
CA SER A 436 -0.52 -9.31 13.31
C SER A 436 -0.69 -8.06 14.18
N PHE A 437 -1.69 -8.05 15.07
CA PHE A 437 -1.91 -6.98 16.02
C PHE A 437 -0.75 -6.84 17.02
N ARG A 438 -0.29 -7.93 17.59
CA ARG A 438 0.89 -7.93 18.47
C ARG A 438 2.14 -7.39 17.77
N SER A 439 2.37 -7.78 16.51
CA SER A 439 3.48 -7.24 15.73
C SER A 439 3.33 -5.73 15.46
N TYR A 440 2.11 -5.26 15.26
CA TYR A 440 1.80 -3.83 15.12
C TYR A 440 2.11 -3.06 16.42
N CYS A 441 1.64 -3.55 17.58
CA CYS A 441 1.90 -2.92 18.88
C CYS A 441 3.40 -2.87 19.18
N ARG A 442 4.10 -3.99 18.97
CA ARG A 442 5.57 -4.05 19.12
C ARG A 442 6.28 -3.12 18.15
N GLY A 443 5.80 -3.03 16.90
CA GLY A 443 6.35 -2.10 15.91
C GLY A 443 6.20 -0.63 16.31
N LYS A 444 5.10 -0.27 16.99
CA LYS A 444 4.96 1.07 17.60
C LYS A 444 5.94 1.29 18.73
N ALA A 445 5.99 0.36 19.69
CA ALA A 445 6.90 0.46 20.83
C ALA A 445 8.38 0.48 20.42
N THR A 446 8.78 -0.33 19.42
CA THR A 446 10.15 -0.32 18.89
C THR A 446 10.49 1.01 18.22
N MET A 447 9.54 1.58 17.47
CA MET A 447 9.74 2.88 16.81
C MET A 447 9.83 4.01 17.82
N ASP A 448 8.97 4.01 18.83
CA ASP A 448 8.99 4.96 19.96
C ASP A 448 10.35 4.92 20.69
N LYS A 449 10.81 3.70 21.03
CA LYS A 449 12.13 3.50 21.66
C LYS A 449 13.27 4.04 20.78
N LEU A 450 13.22 3.79 19.47
CA LEU A 450 14.22 4.29 18.52
C LEU A 450 14.23 5.83 18.49
N CYS A 451 13.07 6.47 18.40
CA CYS A 451 12.97 7.93 18.38
C CYS A 451 13.54 8.53 19.69
N LYS A 452 13.16 7.97 20.85
CA LYS A 452 13.68 8.40 22.15
C LYS A 452 15.20 8.25 22.26
N SER A 453 15.77 7.15 21.75
CA SER A 453 17.23 6.94 21.81
C SER A 453 18.02 7.92 20.94
N ILE A 454 17.39 8.51 19.91
CA ILE A 454 18.00 9.53 19.05
C ILE A 454 17.95 10.90 19.72
N VAL A 455 16.81 11.25 20.33
CA VAL A 455 16.58 12.55 20.95
C VAL A 455 17.26 12.66 22.33
N ASP A 456 17.32 11.54 23.07
CA ASP A 456 17.99 11.42 24.38
C ASP A 456 17.52 12.48 25.39
N ASP A 457 16.20 12.73 25.41
CA ASP A 457 15.50 13.73 26.23
C ASP A 457 16.02 15.19 26.11
N LYS A 458 16.86 15.47 25.10
CA LYS A 458 17.37 16.80 24.76
C LYS A 458 16.47 17.51 23.76
N LYS A 459 16.41 18.84 23.80
CA LYS A 459 15.78 19.64 22.76
C LYS A 459 16.58 19.55 21.47
N THR A 460 16.14 18.68 20.57
CA THR A 460 16.91 18.20 19.40
C THR A 460 16.39 18.78 18.10
N LEU A 461 17.31 19.18 17.21
CA LEU A 461 17.03 19.44 15.80
C LEU A 461 17.64 18.33 14.95
N VAL A 462 16.80 17.68 14.13
CA VAL A 462 17.19 16.57 13.27
C VAL A 462 17.23 17.00 11.82
N GLY A 463 18.37 16.81 11.15
CA GLY A 463 18.47 16.76 9.68
C GLY A 463 18.19 15.35 9.19
N PHE A 464 17.09 15.18 8.50
CA PHE A 464 16.67 13.88 7.96
C PHE A 464 16.88 13.86 6.45
N GLY A 465 17.66 12.91 5.95
CA GLY A 465 17.90 12.75 4.52
C GLY A 465 16.61 12.55 3.71
N ASP A 466 16.58 13.05 2.50
CA ASP A 466 15.40 13.04 1.63
C ASP A 466 15.17 11.72 0.88
N PHE A 467 15.94 10.66 1.20
CA PHE A 467 15.81 9.36 0.55
C PHE A 467 14.36 8.89 0.46
N SER A 468 13.88 8.76 -0.76
CA SER A 468 12.58 8.18 -1.07
C SER A 468 12.75 6.82 -1.75
N GLN A 469 12.02 5.80 -1.29
CA GLN A 469 12.04 4.46 -1.90
C GLN A 469 11.31 4.40 -3.27
N GLN A 470 11.10 5.52 -3.94
CA GLN A 470 10.29 5.60 -5.17
C GLN A 470 10.85 4.75 -6.34
N HIS A 471 12.12 4.42 -6.34
CA HIS A 471 12.79 3.78 -7.49
C HIS A 471 12.99 2.26 -7.38
N GLY A 472 12.20 1.59 -6.57
CA GLY A 472 12.15 0.14 -6.56
C GLY A 472 12.73 -0.50 -5.30
N LEU A 473 12.30 -1.74 -5.08
CA LEU A 473 12.79 -2.56 -3.98
C LEU A 473 14.23 -3.00 -4.29
N VAL A 474 15.13 -2.81 -3.35
CA VAL A 474 16.44 -3.47 -3.41
C VAL A 474 16.20 -4.97 -3.31
N LYS A 475 16.68 -5.73 -4.31
CA LYS A 475 16.48 -7.19 -4.36
C LYS A 475 16.92 -7.83 -3.05
N LYS A 476 16.07 -8.72 -2.50
CA LYS A 476 16.31 -9.48 -1.26
C LYS A 476 16.31 -8.66 0.04
N HIS A 477 16.01 -7.36 0.01
CA HIS A 477 15.84 -6.57 1.23
C HIS A 477 14.35 -6.33 1.52
N PRO A 478 13.92 -6.43 2.78
CA PRO A 478 12.57 -6.06 3.18
C PRO A 478 12.39 -4.53 3.08
N ILE A 479 11.17 -4.08 2.87
CA ILE A 479 10.84 -2.66 2.86
C ILE A 479 11.16 -2.06 4.24
N ALA A 480 11.93 -0.97 4.25
CA ALA A 480 12.20 -0.19 5.46
C ALA A 480 11.06 0.82 5.71
N PRO A 481 10.58 0.98 6.94
CA PRO A 481 9.48 1.89 7.28
C PRO A 481 9.94 3.35 7.46
N ILE A 482 10.69 3.89 6.49
CA ILE A 482 11.34 5.22 6.56
C ILE A 482 10.33 6.34 6.78
N GLN A 483 9.23 6.38 6.02
CA GLN A 483 8.22 7.41 6.16
C GLN A 483 7.52 7.35 7.54
N LYS A 484 7.27 6.13 8.02
CA LYS A 484 6.72 5.94 9.37
C LYS A 484 7.69 6.42 10.45
N PHE A 485 8.98 6.16 10.27
CA PHE A 485 10.04 6.62 11.18
C PHE A 485 10.11 8.15 11.20
N LYS A 486 10.16 8.79 10.05
CA LYS A 486 10.15 10.25 9.92
C LYS A 486 8.92 10.88 10.59
N HIS A 487 7.73 10.30 10.37
CA HIS A 487 6.50 10.79 10.99
C HIS A 487 6.50 10.63 12.52
N GLU A 488 6.99 9.50 13.03
CA GLU A 488 7.04 9.27 14.47
C GLU A 488 8.08 10.16 15.15
N LEU A 489 9.24 10.37 14.52
CA LEU A 489 10.32 11.21 15.03
C LEU A 489 9.88 12.67 15.26
N ARG A 490 9.02 13.21 14.39
CA ARG A 490 8.41 14.55 14.53
C ARG A 490 7.58 14.75 15.80
N ARG A 491 7.25 13.69 16.51
CA ARG A 491 6.55 13.78 17.80
C ARG A 491 7.50 14.08 18.97
N TYR A 492 8.78 13.93 18.76
CA TYR A 492 9.82 14.05 19.79
C TYR A 492 10.76 15.22 19.54
N CYS A 493 10.91 15.66 18.30
CA CYS A 493 11.86 16.70 17.95
C CYS A 493 11.48 17.41 16.63
N ASP A 494 12.13 18.53 16.37
CA ASP A 494 12.02 19.23 15.10
C ASP A 494 12.82 18.52 14.03
N VAL A 495 12.20 18.27 12.86
CA VAL A 495 12.80 17.52 11.76
C VAL A 495 12.83 18.36 10.48
N VAL A 496 14.02 18.61 9.99
CA VAL A 496 14.29 19.30 8.73
C VAL A 496 14.73 18.28 7.69
N ILE A 497 14.23 18.38 6.46
CA ILE A 497 14.66 17.52 5.36
C ILE A 497 15.91 18.10 4.71
N ILE A 498 16.94 17.26 4.57
CA ILE A 498 18.20 17.61 3.95
C ILE A 498 18.34 16.82 2.65
N ASP A 499 18.61 17.52 1.54
CA ASP A 499 18.95 16.89 0.26
C ASP A 499 20.26 16.08 0.43
N GLU A 500 20.22 14.80 0.07
CA GLU A 500 21.34 13.85 0.22
C GLU A 500 22.36 13.90 -0.95
N TYR A 501 22.24 14.85 -1.88
CA TYR A 501 23.13 14.87 -3.03
C TYR A 501 24.60 14.82 -2.59
N ASN A 502 25.31 13.80 -3.05
CA ASN A 502 26.74 13.52 -2.78
C ASN A 502 27.13 13.28 -1.31
N THR A 503 26.23 13.26 -0.33
CA THR A 503 26.59 13.02 1.08
C THR A 503 27.32 11.69 1.29
N SER A 504 27.00 10.66 0.53
CA SER A 504 27.65 9.34 0.57
C SER A 504 28.86 9.20 -0.36
N LYS A 505 29.25 10.27 -1.10
CA LYS A 505 30.36 10.27 -2.06
C LYS A 505 31.46 11.27 -1.74
N THR A 506 31.23 12.10 -0.73
CA THR A 506 32.12 13.17 -0.29
C THR A 506 32.66 12.87 1.08
N CYS A 507 33.94 13.02 1.32
CA CYS A 507 34.56 12.78 2.63
C CYS A 507 34.07 13.81 3.65
N ASN A 508 33.61 13.36 4.82
CA ASN A 508 33.11 14.23 5.88
C ASN A 508 34.21 15.07 6.60
N LYS A 509 35.48 14.81 6.30
CA LYS A 509 36.60 15.54 6.90
C LYS A 509 37.18 16.60 5.97
N CYS A 510 37.47 16.25 4.71
CA CYS A 510 38.17 17.13 3.77
C CYS A 510 37.32 17.53 2.56
N PHE A 511 36.08 17.08 2.48
CA PHE A 511 35.13 17.34 1.39
C PHE A 511 35.59 16.91 -0.01
N GLN A 512 36.64 16.10 -0.10
CA GLN A 512 37.10 15.51 -1.36
C GLN A 512 36.33 14.24 -1.71
N PRO A 513 36.26 13.86 -2.99
CA PRO A 513 35.61 12.62 -3.41
C PRO A 513 36.21 11.38 -2.74
N ILE A 514 35.37 10.44 -2.36
CA ILE A 514 35.76 9.17 -1.79
C ILE A 514 35.69 8.04 -2.83
N GLU A 515 36.31 6.92 -2.52
CA GLU A 515 36.17 5.67 -3.26
C GLU A 515 35.68 4.51 -2.38
N LEU A 516 35.03 3.53 -3.01
CA LEU A 516 34.63 2.32 -2.33
C LEU A 516 35.85 1.41 -2.06
N TYR A 517 35.93 0.90 -0.86
CA TYR A 517 37.03 0.02 -0.48
C TYR A 517 36.98 -1.30 -1.26
N LYS A 518 38.12 -1.73 -1.78
CA LYS A 518 38.28 -2.98 -2.50
C LYS A 518 39.10 -3.93 -1.66
N ASN A 519 38.58 -5.14 -1.43
CA ASN A 519 39.27 -6.19 -0.68
C ASN A 519 39.40 -7.47 -1.49
N LYS A 520 40.45 -8.21 -1.21
CA LYS A 520 40.71 -9.53 -1.80
C LYS A 520 39.91 -10.58 -1.02
N ILE A 521 38.92 -11.17 -1.66
CA ILE A 521 38.05 -12.17 -1.04
C ILE A 521 38.37 -13.55 -1.60
N ILE A 522 38.60 -14.50 -0.69
CA ILE A 522 38.70 -15.93 -0.96
C ILE A 522 37.48 -16.58 -0.31
N ARG A 523 36.63 -17.25 -1.08
CA ARG A 523 35.45 -17.93 -0.55
C ARG A 523 35.70 -19.41 -0.41
N LYS A 524 35.34 -20.01 0.74
CA LYS A 524 35.27 -21.44 0.94
C LYS A 524 34.06 -21.97 0.13
N LYS A 525 34.30 -22.95 -0.75
CA LYS A 525 33.25 -23.64 -1.50
C LYS A 525 32.59 -24.73 -0.65
N ARG A 526 31.45 -25.24 -1.14
CA ARG A 526 30.72 -26.33 -0.44
C ARG A 526 31.52 -27.63 -0.32
N ASP A 527 32.45 -27.85 -1.23
CA ASP A 527 33.39 -29.00 -1.25
C ASP A 527 34.60 -28.82 -0.33
N GLY A 528 34.64 -27.78 0.48
CA GLY A 528 35.72 -27.47 1.40
C GLY A 528 36.91 -26.74 0.76
N THR A 529 37.01 -26.66 -0.56
CA THR A 529 38.06 -25.94 -1.27
C THR A 529 37.88 -24.45 -1.24
N HIS A 530 38.95 -23.68 -1.51
CA HIS A 530 38.89 -22.23 -1.59
C HIS A 530 38.79 -21.75 -3.05
N SER A 531 38.01 -20.70 -3.27
CA SER A 531 37.96 -20.05 -4.58
C SER A 531 39.27 -19.32 -4.89
N LYS A 532 39.58 -19.10 -6.16
CA LYS A 532 40.62 -18.13 -6.52
C LYS A 532 40.34 -16.77 -5.89
N ALA A 533 41.38 -16.11 -5.43
CA ALA A 533 41.28 -14.77 -4.87
C ALA A 533 40.68 -13.79 -5.89
N ARG A 534 39.61 -13.08 -5.49
CA ARG A 534 38.92 -12.11 -6.34
C ARG A 534 38.84 -10.78 -5.61
N MET A 535 39.20 -9.69 -6.32
CA MET A 535 38.93 -8.33 -5.80
C MET A 535 37.41 -8.09 -5.76
N SER A 536 36.92 -7.73 -4.61
CA SER A 536 35.49 -7.42 -4.40
C SER A 536 35.34 -6.04 -3.77
N ILE A 537 34.39 -5.27 -4.27
CA ILE A 537 34.03 -3.98 -3.71
C ILE A 537 33.17 -4.18 -2.49
N ILE A 538 33.53 -3.56 -1.38
CA ILE A 538 32.75 -3.51 -0.16
C ILE A 538 31.96 -2.21 -0.17
N ASN A 539 30.68 -2.28 -0.57
CA ASN A 539 29.83 -1.10 -0.77
C ASN A 539 29.56 -0.28 0.51
N SER A 540 29.74 -0.86 1.68
CA SER A 540 29.54 -0.18 2.97
C SER A 540 30.80 0.50 3.49
N VAL A 541 31.98 0.26 2.89
CA VAL A 541 33.25 0.83 3.37
C VAL A 541 33.81 1.77 2.32
N ILE A 542 34.18 2.95 2.75
CA ILE A 542 34.76 4.01 1.94
C ILE A 542 36.18 4.36 2.39
N ARG A 543 36.97 4.88 1.46
CA ARG A 543 38.31 5.44 1.68
C ARG A 543 38.38 6.83 1.05
N CYS A 544 39.03 7.77 1.72
CA CYS A 544 39.30 9.06 1.11
C CYS A 544 40.40 8.91 0.05
N LYS A 545 40.25 9.62 -1.07
CA LYS A 545 41.25 9.64 -2.15
C LYS A 545 42.47 10.50 -1.82
N LEU A 546 42.29 11.48 -0.94
CA LEU A 546 43.38 12.37 -0.53
C LEU A 546 44.23 11.64 0.52
N ASN A 547 45.51 11.40 0.21
CA ASN A 547 46.45 10.68 1.09
C ASN A 547 46.69 11.43 2.41
N GLU A 548 46.69 12.75 2.38
CA GLU A 548 46.87 13.62 3.55
C GLU A 548 45.67 13.61 4.50
N CYS A 549 44.49 13.15 4.01
CA CYS A 549 43.31 13.00 4.83
C CYS A 549 43.44 11.74 5.70
N LYS A 550 43.52 11.91 7.02
CA LYS A 550 43.65 10.83 7.99
C LYS A 550 42.45 9.85 8.04
N LEU A 551 41.52 9.92 7.07
CA LEU A 551 40.40 9.01 6.92
C LEU A 551 40.81 7.79 6.11
N CYS A 552 41.40 6.78 6.76
CA CYS A 552 41.83 5.55 6.09
C CYS A 552 40.66 4.71 5.60
N CYS A 553 39.70 4.42 6.48
CA CYS A 553 38.46 3.66 6.19
C CYS A 553 37.34 4.13 7.11
N MET A 554 36.12 4.21 6.57
CA MET A 554 34.91 4.54 7.33
C MET A 554 33.70 3.82 6.75
N ASP A 555 32.69 3.58 7.56
CA ASP A 555 31.38 3.15 7.07
C ASP A 555 30.75 4.29 6.26
N ARG A 556 30.17 3.94 5.10
CA ARG A 556 29.62 4.90 4.16
C ARG A 556 28.39 5.63 4.73
N ASP A 557 27.54 4.92 5.46
CA ASP A 557 26.29 5.46 5.99
C ASP A 557 26.59 6.36 7.20
N ILE A 558 27.66 6.07 7.97
CA ILE A 558 28.20 6.98 9.00
C ILE A 558 28.78 8.25 8.38
N ASN A 559 29.50 8.14 7.28
CA ASN A 559 30.01 9.31 6.57
C ASN A 559 28.85 10.19 6.05
N ALA A 560 27.82 9.58 5.48
CA ALA A 560 26.65 10.29 5.00
C ALA A 560 25.90 11.01 6.15
N SER A 561 25.69 10.35 7.28
CA SER A 561 25.02 10.96 8.44
C SER A 561 25.80 12.17 9.00
N LYS A 562 27.14 12.13 9.01
CA LYS A 562 27.99 13.26 9.39
C LYS A 562 27.90 14.42 8.41
N ASN A 563 27.87 14.13 7.10
CA ASN A 563 27.65 15.15 6.08
C ASN A 563 26.26 15.80 6.19
N ILE A 564 25.22 15.00 6.47
CA ILE A 564 23.86 15.50 6.71
C ILE A 564 23.84 16.40 7.96
N LEU A 565 24.52 16.02 9.04
CA LEU A 565 24.66 16.84 10.25
C LEU A 565 25.34 18.18 9.93
N PHE A 566 26.44 18.15 9.18
CA PHE A 566 27.16 19.35 8.77
C PHE A 566 26.25 20.29 7.93
N LEU A 567 25.53 19.74 6.95
CA LEU A 567 24.59 20.50 6.13
C LEU A 567 23.44 21.10 6.97
N LEU A 568 22.93 20.37 7.98
CA LEU A 568 21.95 20.87 8.93
C LEU A 568 22.48 22.08 9.71
N GLN A 569 23.70 22.00 10.21
CA GLN A 569 24.35 23.09 10.96
C GLN A 569 24.53 24.33 10.09
N LEU A 570 25.04 24.19 8.86
CA LEU A 570 25.16 25.29 7.90
C LEU A 570 23.80 25.95 7.62
N GLN A 571 22.77 25.14 7.42
CA GLN A 571 21.42 25.62 7.15
C GLN A 571 20.84 26.36 8.37
N LYS A 572 21.08 25.88 9.58
CA LYS A 572 20.69 26.53 10.83
C LYS A 572 21.38 27.90 10.98
N GLU A 573 22.65 28.00 10.62
CA GLU A 573 23.44 29.23 10.67
C GLU A 573 23.16 30.18 9.50
N GLY A 574 22.36 29.75 8.51
CA GLY A 574 22.08 30.54 7.31
C GLY A 574 23.26 30.63 6.33
N LYS A 575 24.25 29.74 6.46
CA LYS A 575 25.42 29.67 5.58
C LYS A 575 25.09 28.95 4.27
N LYS A 576 25.82 29.32 3.19
CA LYS A 576 25.66 28.68 1.87
C LYS A 576 26.10 27.21 1.92
N ARG A 577 25.41 26.36 1.16
CA ARG A 577 25.76 24.95 0.95
C ARG A 577 27.02 24.84 0.11
N PRO A 578 28.02 24.02 0.50
CA PRO A 578 29.26 23.83 -0.30
C PRO A 578 28.97 23.21 -1.68
N GLU A 579 29.75 23.62 -2.70
CA GLU A 579 29.56 23.16 -4.08
C GLU A 579 29.62 21.63 -4.25
N CYS A 580 30.47 20.94 -3.48
CA CYS A 580 30.55 19.47 -3.53
C CYS A 580 29.23 18.74 -3.19
N PHE A 581 28.32 19.44 -2.54
CA PHE A 581 26.97 18.92 -2.21
C PHE A 581 25.86 19.53 -3.09
N ASN A 582 26.17 20.45 -4.01
CA ASN A 582 25.18 21.05 -4.90
C ASN A 582 24.96 20.19 -6.15
N PRO A 583 23.72 19.87 -6.54
CA PRO A 583 23.41 19.27 -7.83
C PRO A 583 23.80 20.21 -8.97
N LYS A 584 24.48 19.71 -10.01
CA LYS A 584 24.97 20.49 -11.17
C LYS A 584 23.89 21.24 -11.97
N ASN A 585 22.62 21.07 -11.69
CA ASN A 585 21.49 21.70 -12.39
C ASN A 585 20.69 22.69 -11.51
N MET A 586 21.18 23.05 -10.35
CA MET A 586 20.61 24.20 -9.64
C MET A 586 21.28 25.45 -10.18
N ASN A 587 20.57 26.21 -11.02
CA ASN A 587 20.93 27.59 -11.31
C ASN A 587 21.07 28.34 -10.00
N ASP A 588 22.04 29.28 -9.93
CA ASP A 588 22.28 30.22 -8.81
C ASP A 588 21.07 31.14 -8.58
N CYS A 589 19.90 30.57 -8.34
CA CYS A 589 18.79 31.30 -7.77
C CYS A 589 18.92 31.23 -6.26
N ASP A 590 19.02 32.40 -5.63
CA ASP A 590 18.94 32.69 -4.20
C ASP A 590 17.63 32.18 -3.55
N THR A 591 17.24 30.95 -3.78
CA THR A 591 16.11 30.32 -3.12
C THR A 591 16.60 29.74 -1.81
N PRO A 592 16.15 30.27 -0.67
CA PRO A 592 16.42 29.66 0.63
C PRO A 592 15.87 28.23 0.59
N LEU A 593 16.65 27.23 1.00
CA LEU A 593 16.32 25.81 1.08
C LEU A 593 15.04 25.48 1.90
N TRP A 594 14.29 26.49 2.27
CA TRP A 594 13.07 26.45 3.09
C TRP A 594 11.77 26.61 2.28
N GLU A 595 11.85 26.80 0.93
CA GLU A 595 10.64 26.95 0.14
C GLU A 595 9.92 25.61 -0.04
N ASP A 596 8.71 25.65 0.40
CA ASP A 596 7.47 24.84 0.30
C ASP A 596 7.44 23.49 -0.44
N LYS A 597 8.42 23.09 -1.21
CA LYS A 597 8.40 21.80 -1.93
C LYS A 597 8.55 20.57 -1.04
N TYR A 598 8.95 20.72 0.21
CA TYR A 598 9.23 19.60 1.12
C TYR A 598 8.36 19.60 2.40
N VAL A 599 7.40 20.51 2.50
CA VAL A 599 6.51 20.61 3.68
C VAL A 599 5.23 19.81 3.52
N VAL A 600 4.91 19.32 2.29
CA VAL A 600 3.67 18.59 2.04
C VAL A 600 3.97 17.20 1.48
N ALA A 601 4.00 16.21 2.37
CA ALA A 601 3.60 14.83 2.10
C ALA A 601 3.36 14.08 3.43
#